data_1cf4abac0b70baa851b67997da363aae
#
_entry.id   1cf4abac0b70baa851b67997da363aae
#
_cell.length_a   1.000
_cell.length_b   1.000
_cell.length_c   1.000
_cell.angle_alpha   90.00
_cell.angle_beta   90.00
_cell.angle_gamma   90.00
#
_symmetry.space_group_name_H-M   'P 1'
#
loop_
_entity.id
_entity.type
_entity.pdbx_description
1 polymer ?
#
loop_
_entity_poly.entity_id
_entity_poly.type
_entity_poly.pdbx_seq_one_letter_code
_entity_poly.pdbx_strand_id
1 'polypeptide(L)'
;MTSGPGDATRLARQNLLEGCARIICVGGDGTLNEVVNGFMEEGGPIRPNALLGFLPNGTGCDFVRTVPLDRNLEKSLNTILRGHVRTIDLGRLQYQDHQGRQATRYFHNITSFGLGGEVDDRVNRTSKACGPFLSFIWATLLSIFVYGKKRIHLRVDDDFEKDVIIWNIAVANGRYHGGGMCVAPDALVDDGLFHVTVIGDLTLPEVFWNLPKLYNGKIKTIQQVFTLTAKRVIAESEQTVLLDVDGEQPGRLPVVIDIVPGALKMITHS
;
A
#
# COMPACT_ATOMS: atom_id res chain seq x y z
N MET A 1 -15.31 -15.21 11.82
CA MET A 1 -14.69 -13.92 12.22
C MET A 1 -13.21 -14.14 12.45
N THR A 2 -12.38 -13.16 12.16
CA THR A 2 -10.95 -13.19 12.47
C THR A 2 -10.72 -13.01 13.97
N SER A 3 -9.73 -13.72 14.52
CA SER A 3 -9.38 -13.71 15.94
C SER A 3 -8.18 -12.84 16.28
N GLY A 4 -7.40 -12.44 15.26
CA GLY A 4 -6.21 -11.60 15.41
C GLY A 4 -5.45 -11.40 14.09
N PRO A 5 -4.29 -10.73 14.13
CA PRO A 5 -3.45 -10.50 12.96
C PRO A 5 -3.03 -11.81 12.28
N GLY A 6 -3.05 -11.82 10.93
CA GLY A 6 -2.74 -12.98 10.10
C GLY A 6 -3.86 -14.01 9.94
N ASP A 7 -4.95 -13.90 10.71
CA ASP A 7 -6.03 -14.87 10.65
C ASP A 7 -6.84 -14.77 9.34
N ALA A 8 -7.00 -13.56 8.80
CA ALA A 8 -7.67 -13.38 7.50
C ALA A 8 -6.87 -14.01 6.36
N THR A 9 -5.53 -13.93 6.39
CA THR A 9 -4.64 -14.62 5.43
C THR A 9 -4.85 -16.13 5.50
N ARG A 10 -4.80 -16.70 6.71
CA ARG A 10 -4.97 -18.14 6.93
C ARG A 10 -6.34 -18.64 6.45
N LEU A 11 -7.41 -17.93 6.83
CA LEU A 11 -8.78 -18.29 6.47
C LEU A 11 -8.99 -18.19 4.95
N ALA A 12 -8.54 -17.12 4.30
CA ALA A 12 -8.66 -16.96 2.87
C ALA A 12 -7.93 -18.10 2.13
N ARG A 13 -6.67 -18.38 2.51
CA ARG A 13 -5.86 -19.46 1.93
C ARG A 13 -6.53 -20.82 2.09
N GLN A 14 -6.96 -21.16 3.30
CA GLN A 14 -7.61 -22.43 3.58
C GLN A 14 -8.84 -22.63 2.70
N ASN A 15 -9.76 -21.66 2.66
CA ASN A 15 -10.98 -21.78 1.87
C ASN A 15 -10.69 -21.87 0.37
N LEU A 16 -9.68 -21.16 -0.15
CA LEU A 16 -9.28 -21.26 -1.55
C LEU A 16 -8.74 -22.66 -1.87
N LEU A 17 -7.94 -23.25 -1.01
CA LEU A 17 -7.42 -24.61 -1.17
C LEU A 17 -8.54 -25.65 -1.11
N GLU A 18 -9.56 -25.45 -0.26
CA GLU A 18 -10.76 -26.29 -0.16
C GLU A 18 -11.72 -26.12 -1.34
N GLY A 19 -11.44 -25.18 -2.27
CA GLY A 19 -12.19 -25.06 -3.51
C GLY A 19 -13.15 -23.88 -3.60
N CYS A 20 -13.19 -22.99 -2.60
CA CYS A 20 -14.02 -21.79 -2.69
C CYS A 20 -13.65 -20.93 -3.90
N ALA A 21 -14.66 -20.58 -4.70
CA ALA A 21 -14.50 -19.76 -5.89
C ALA A 21 -14.64 -18.24 -5.59
N ARG A 22 -15.09 -17.87 -4.41
CA ARG A 22 -15.34 -16.47 -4.03
C ARG A 22 -15.07 -16.26 -2.55
N ILE A 23 -14.27 -15.27 -2.25
CA ILE A 23 -14.01 -14.79 -0.87
C ILE A 23 -14.56 -13.37 -0.75
N ILE A 24 -15.30 -13.10 0.30
CA ILE A 24 -15.81 -11.76 0.62
C ILE A 24 -15.05 -11.24 1.83
N CYS A 25 -14.26 -10.20 1.63
CA CYS A 25 -13.57 -9.48 2.69
C CYS A 25 -14.48 -8.39 3.27
N VAL A 26 -14.68 -8.39 4.57
CA VAL A 26 -15.40 -7.33 5.31
C VAL A 26 -14.41 -6.70 6.28
N GLY A 27 -14.03 -5.44 6.06
CA GLY A 27 -13.04 -4.78 6.92
C GLY A 27 -12.44 -3.52 6.32
N GLY A 28 -11.27 -3.11 6.83
CA GLY A 28 -10.46 -2.01 6.32
C GLY A 28 -9.33 -2.51 5.40
N ASP A 29 -8.44 -1.57 5.03
CA ASP A 29 -7.31 -1.84 4.12
C ASP A 29 -6.38 -2.95 4.64
N GLY A 30 -6.07 -2.98 5.96
CA GLY A 30 -5.25 -4.04 6.56
C GLY A 30 -5.89 -5.43 6.45
N THR A 31 -7.20 -5.56 6.71
CA THR A 31 -7.91 -6.84 6.52
C THR A 31 -7.92 -7.26 5.06
N LEU A 32 -8.09 -6.30 4.14
CA LEU A 32 -8.02 -6.56 2.71
C LEU A 32 -6.62 -7.03 2.31
N ASN A 33 -5.55 -6.41 2.82
CA ASN A 33 -4.17 -6.84 2.58
C ASN A 33 -3.93 -8.27 3.08
N GLU A 34 -4.40 -8.62 4.28
CA GLU A 34 -4.30 -10.00 4.78
C GLU A 34 -5.01 -10.99 3.84
N VAL A 35 -6.23 -10.67 3.40
CA VAL A 35 -6.98 -11.54 2.47
C VAL A 35 -6.24 -11.68 1.15
N VAL A 36 -5.72 -10.59 0.58
CA VAL A 36 -4.90 -10.61 -0.66
C VAL A 36 -3.69 -11.54 -0.49
N ASN A 37 -2.98 -11.47 0.62
CA ASN A 37 -1.86 -12.39 0.91
C ASN A 37 -2.33 -13.85 1.05
N GLY A 38 -3.58 -14.08 1.45
CA GLY A 38 -4.20 -15.41 1.46
C GLY A 38 -4.50 -15.96 0.07
N PHE A 39 -4.67 -15.10 -0.95
CA PHE A 39 -4.84 -15.52 -2.34
C PHE A 39 -3.54 -15.94 -3.02
N MET A 40 -2.39 -15.54 -2.48
CA MET A 40 -1.09 -15.64 -3.15
C MET A 40 -0.18 -16.69 -2.53
N GLU A 41 0.65 -17.29 -3.38
CA GLU A 41 1.81 -18.12 -3.05
C GLU A 41 2.99 -17.75 -3.96
N GLU A 42 4.16 -18.38 -3.79
CA GLU A 42 5.38 -17.99 -4.54
C GLU A 42 5.20 -18.04 -6.06
N GLY A 43 4.38 -18.95 -6.56
CA GLY A 43 4.12 -19.13 -8.01
C GLY A 43 3.01 -18.23 -8.57
N GLY A 44 2.32 -17.46 -7.75
CA GLY A 44 1.18 -16.64 -8.17
C GLY A 44 -0.10 -16.91 -7.37
N PRO A 45 -1.29 -16.64 -7.90
CA PRO A 45 -2.53 -16.87 -7.18
C PRO A 45 -2.85 -18.37 -7.03
N ILE A 46 -3.20 -18.80 -5.81
CA ILE A 46 -3.60 -20.18 -5.47
C ILE A 46 -4.73 -20.67 -6.39
N ARG A 47 -5.68 -19.80 -6.69
CA ARG A 47 -6.78 -20.05 -7.63
C ARG A 47 -6.97 -18.84 -8.56
N PRO A 48 -6.39 -18.86 -9.77
CA PRO A 48 -6.42 -17.72 -10.71
C PRO A 48 -7.84 -17.23 -11.08
N ASN A 49 -8.85 -18.08 -10.91
CA ASN A 49 -10.25 -17.73 -11.22
C ASN A 49 -11.09 -17.42 -9.97
N ALA A 50 -10.51 -17.45 -8.78
CA ALA A 50 -11.23 -17.05 -7.58
C ALA A 50 -11.48 -15.54 -7.57
N LEU A 51 -12.63 -15.14 -7.07
CA LEU A 51 -13.08 -13.76 -7.01
C LEU A 51 -12.95 -13.21 -5.60
N LEU A 52 -12.43 -12.00 -5.48
CA LEU A 52 -12.44 -11.23 -4.24
C LEU A 52 -13.54 -10.17 -4.30
N GLY A 53 -14.50 -10.23 -3.38
CA GLY A 53 -15.41 -9.15 -3.08
C GLY A 53 -14.93 -8.37 -1.86
N PHE A 54 -15.15 -7.06 -1.83
CA PHE A 54 -14.77 -6.22 -0.71
C PHE A 54 -15.94 -5.39 -0.20
N LEU A 55 -16.24 -5.50 1.10
CA LEU A 55 -17.18 -4.67 1.84
C LEU A 55 -16.37 -3.74 2.76
N PRO A 56 -16.16 -2.47 2.35
CA PRO A 56 -15.33 -1.55 3.10
C PRO A 56 -16.00 -1.18 4.43
N ASN A 57 -15.36 -1.55 5.54
CA ASN A 57 -15.81 -1.25 6.90
C ASN A 57 -14.62 -0.83 7.77
N GLY A 58 -13.80 0.07 7.27
CA GLY A 58 -12.64 0.63 7.95
C GLY A 58 -12.62 2.16 7.93
N THR A 59 -11.74 2.76 8.72
CA THR A 59 -11.63 4.22 8.84
C THR A 59 -11.02 4.85 7.58
N GLY A 60 -9.96 4.28 7.02
CA GLY A 60 -9.25 4.76 5.82
C GLY A 60 -9.96 4.35 4.54
N CYS A 61 -9.94 3.08 4.24
CA CYS A 61 -10.41 2.48 3.00
C CYS A 61 -9.96 3.29 1.77
N ASP A 62 -8.65 3.51 1.67
CA ASP A 62 -8.08 4.36 0.61
C ASP A 62 -8.14 3.67 -0.76
N PHE A 63 -8.07 2.34 -0.79
CA PHE A 63 -8.14 1.58 -2.03
C PHE A 63 -9.46 1.77 -2.79
N VAL A 64 -10.59 1.93 -2.08
CA VAL A 64 -11.90 2.19 -2.72
C VAL A 64 -11.99 3.55 -3.42
N ARG A 65 -11.01 4.43 -3.23
CA ARG A 65 -10.90 5.70 -3.97
C ARG A 65 -10.24 5.50 -5.35
N THR A 66 -9.50 4.39 -5.51
CA THR A 66 -8.84 4.04 -6.77
C THR A 66 -9.71 3.11 -7.62
N VAL A 67 -10.29 2.09 -7.00
CA VAL A 67 -11.19 1.15 -7.67
C VAL A 67 -12.64 1.57 -7.45
N PRO A 68 -13.54 1.36 -8.43
CA PRO A 68 -14.94 1.76 -8.31
C PRO A 68 -15.69 0.83 -7.34
N LEU A 69 -15.59 1.14 -6.04
CA LEU A 69 -16.28 0.49 -4.93
C LEU A 69 -16.96 1.54 -4.05
N ASP A 70 -18.15 1.22 -3.54
CA ASP A 70 -18.88 2.11 -2.64
C ASP A 70 -18.53 1.84 -1.17
N ARG A 71 -18.58 2.88 -0.33
CA ARG A 71 -18.53 2.73 1.14
C ARG A 71 -19.91 2.45 1.76
N ASN A 72 -20.97 2.62 0.99
CA ASN A 72 -22.32 2.29 1.45
C ASN A 72 -22.51 0.76 1.39
N LEU A 73 -22.88 0.16 2.52
CA LEU A 73 -23.01 -1.29 2.67
C LEU A 73 -23.99 -1.90 1.66
N GLU A 74 -25.16 -1.28 1.47
CA GLU A 74 -26.18 -1.79 0.53
C GLU A 74 -25.69 -1.77 -0.91
N LYS A 75 -25.04 -0.69 -1.32
CA LYS A 75 -24.46 -0.58 -2.65
C LYS A 75 -23.31 -1.59 -2.84
N SER A 76 -22.45 -1.73 -1.83
CA SER A 76 -21.36 -2.73 -1.87
C SER A 76 -21.88 -4.16 -1.98
N LEU A 77 -22.96 -4.49 -1.26
CA LEU A 77 -23.63 -5.79 -1.39
C LEU A 77 -24.19 -6.01 -2.79
N ASN A 78 -24.85 -4.99 -3.37
CA ASN A 78 -25.33 -5.04 -4.74
C ASN A 78 -24.18 -5.24 -5.74
N THR A 79 -23.04 -4.58 -5.52
CA THR A 79 -21.82 -4.78 -6.32
C THR A 79 -21.33 -6.21 -6.25
N ILE A 80 -21.26 -6.82 -5.06
CA ILE A 80 -20.84 -8.21 -4.90
C ILE A 80 -21.79 -9.18 -5.61
N LEU A 81 -23.09 -8.88 -5.64
CA LEU A 81 -24.10 -9.74 -6.26
C LEU A 81 -24.16 -9.59 -7.79
N ARG A 82 -23.94 -8.38 -8.32
CA ARG A 82 -24.24 -8.02 -9.72
C ARG A 82 -23.09 -7.27 -10.41
N GLY A 83 -21.98 -7.04 -9.73
CA GLY A 83 -20.87 -6.25 -10.23
C GLY A 83 -20.07 -6.96 -11.33
N HIS A 84 -19.17 -6.19 -11.92
CA HIS A 84 -18.24 -6.67 -12.94
C HIS A 84 -16.96 -7.21 -12.29
N VAL A 85 -16.33 -8.15 -12.95
CA VAL A 85 -15.02 -8.65 -12.55
C VAL A 85 -13.95 -7.81 -13.23
N ARG A 86 -13.13 -7.13 -12.44
CA ARG A 86 -11.93 -6.45 -12.88
C ARG A 86 -10.71 -7.25 -12.44
N THR A 87 -9.80 -7.48 -13.35
CA THR A 87 -8.51 -8.08 -13.02
C THR A 87 -7.56 -6.95 -12.65
N ILE A 88 -6.91 -7.07 -11.49
CA ILE A 88 -5.97 -6.06 -10.98
C ILE A 88 -4.59 -6.66 -10.77
N ASP A 89 -3.60 -5.81 -10.83
CA ASP A 89 -2.22 -6.13 -10.53
C ASP A 89 -2.00 -6.14 -9.02
N LEU A 90 -0.94 -6.82 -8.60
CA LEU A 90 -0.44 -6.78 -7.22
C LEU A 90 1.05 -6.46 -7.21
N GLY A 91 1.53 -5.86 -6.14
CA GLY A 91 2.96 -5.77 -5.88
C GLY A 91 3.42 -6.95 -5.02
N ARG A 92 4.56 -7.55 -5.37
CA ARG A 92 5.29 -8.51 -4.54
C ARG A 92 6.51 -7.84 -3.96
N LEU A 93 6.60 -7.83 -2.65
CA LEU A 93 7.66 -7.20 -1.87
C LEU A 93 8.52 -8.26 -1.20
N GLN A 94 9.83 -8.24 -1.42
CA GLN A 94 10.82 -9.01 -0.69
C GLN A 94 11.64 -8.05 0.18
N TYR A 95 11.72 -8.29 1.49
CA TYR A 95 12.27 -7.33 2.45
C TYR A 95 12.87 -8.03 3.67
N GLN A 96 13.48 -7.27 4.59
CA GLN A 96 13.92 -7.77 5.89
C GLN A 96 12.85 -7.51 6.96
N ASP A 97 12.41 -8.58 7.65
CA ASP A 97 11.51 -8.47 8.82
C ASP A 97 12.21 -7.83 10.02
N HIS A 98 11.48 -7.67 11.13
CA HIS A 98 12.03 -7.11 12.36
C HIS A 98 13.16 -7.95 13.00
N GLN A 99 13.23 -9.25 12.67
CA GLN A 99 14.28 -10.17 13.10
C GLN A 99 15.47 -10.23 12.11
N GLY A 100 15.41 -9.46 11.01
CA GLY A 100 16.44 -9.45 9.97
C GLY A 100 16.35 -10.63 8.99
N ARG A 101 15.27 -11.42 9.02
CA ARG A 101 15.04 -12.52 8.10
C ARG A 101 14.40 -12.02 6.81
N GLN A 102 14.72 -12.68 5.70
CA GLN A 102 14.02 -12.42 4.43
C GLN A 102 12.55 -12.85 4.54
N ALA A 103 11.67 -11.96 4.10
CA ALA A 103 10.23 -12.17 4.08
C ALA A 103 9.64 -11.69 2.75
N THR A 104 8.51 -12.26 2.37
CA THR A 104 7.76 -11.86 1.17
C THR A 104 6.35 -11.46 1.57
N ARG A 105 5.84 -10.38 0.97
CA ARG A 105 4.47 -9.91 1.15
C ARG A 105 3.93 -9.34 -0.15
N TYR A 106 2.62 -9.45 -0.34
CA TYR A 106 1.92 -8.83 -1.45
C TYR A 106 1.16 -7.60 -0.98
N PHE A 107 1.05 -6.60 -1.86
CA PHE A 107 0.24 -5.41 -1.61
C PHE A 107 -0.63 -5.10 -2.84
N HIS A 108 -1.79 -4.55 -2.58
CA HIS A 108 -2.78 -4.23 -3.62
C HIS A 108 -2.85 -2.74 -3.91
N ASN A 109 -2.44 -1.91 -2.97
CA ASN A 109 -2.56 -0.46 -3.04
C ASN A 109 -1.18 0.21 -3.14
N ILE A 110 -0.52 0.48 -2.04
CA ILE A 110 0.75 1.22 -2.02
C ILE A 110 1.69 0.63 -0.98
N THR A 111 2.95 0.46 -1.37
CA THR A 111 4.05 0.33 -0.41
C THR A 111 4.91 1.58 -0.44
N SER A 112 5.41 1.97 0.73
CA SER A 112 6.30 3.12 0.83
C SER A 112 7.45 2.87 1.81
N PHE A 113 8.49 3.68 1.72
CA PHE A 113 9.61 3.62 2.64
C PHE A 113 10.20 5.01 2.89
N GLY A 114 10.57 5.23 4.14
CA GLY A 114 10.97 6.53 4.64
C GLY A 114 10.02 7.01 5.74
N LEU A 115 9.48 8.22 5.61
CA LEU A 115 8.57 8.80 6.60
C LEU A 115 7.31 7.94 6.83
N GLY A 116 6.76 7.31 5.79
CA GLY A 116 5.57 6.47 5.90
C GLY A 116 5.76 5.34 6.91
N GLY A 117 6.82 4.57 6.81
CA GLY A 117 7.14 3.49 7.74
C GLY A 117 7.33 3.97 9.20
N GLU A 118 7.91 5.16 9.40
CA GLU A 118 8.03 5.76 10.74
C GLU A 118 6.68 6.18 11.33
N VAL A 119 5.77 6.69 10.48
CA VAL A 119 4.40 7.03 10.91
C VAL A 119 3.67 5.78 11.38
N ASP A 120 3.71 4.70 10.61
CA ASP A 120 3.03 3.45 10.94
C ASP A 120 3.60 2.80 12.21
N ASP A 121 4.92 2.77 12.36
CA ASP A 121 5.56 2.28 13.60
C ASP A 121 5.08 3.09 14.80
N ARG A 122 5.01 4.42 14.67
CA ARG A 122 4.56 5.33 15.73
C ARG A 122 3.08 5.17 16.05
N VAL A 123 2.23 5.04 15.04
CA VAL A 123 0.78 4.76 15.21
C VAL A 123 0.57 3.45 15.97
N ASN A 124 1.34 2.41 15.62
CA ASN A 124 1.24 1.10 16.28
C ASN A 124 1.67 1.13 17.74
N ARG A 125 2.56 2.04 18.13
CA ARG A 125 3.03 2.22 19.53
C ARG A 125 2.15 3.17 20.34
N THR A 126 1.31 3.99 19.69
CA THR A 126 0.50 5.01 20.37
C THR A 126 -0.85 4.44 20.78
N SER A 127 -1.34 4.79 21.96
CA SER A 127 -2.68 4.41 22.41
C SER A 127 -3.74 5.09 21.52
N LYS A 128 -4.70 4.32 21.02
CA LYS A 128 -5.81 4.81 20.17
C LYS A 128 -6.91 5.51 20.96
N ALA A 129 -6.60 6.08 22.12
CA ALA A 129 -7.56 6.67 23.05
C ALA A 129 -8.38 7.83 22.46
N CYS A 130 -7.79 8.60 21.52
CA CYS A 130 -8.44 9.73 20.84
C CYS A 130 -9.07 9.39 19.49
N GLY A 131 -9.14 8.10 19.15
CA GLY A 131 -9.65 7.62 17.88
C GLY A 131 -8.56 7.44 16.80
N PRO A 132 -8.76 6.51 15.85
CA PRO A 132 -7.71 6.12 14.88
C PRO A 132 -7.24 7.27 13.98
N PHE A 133 -8.16 8.12 13.53
CA PHE A 133 -7.85 9.23 12.60
C PHE A 133 -7.00 10.32 13.26
N LEU A 134 -7.38 10.76 14.48
CA LEU A 134 -6.60 11.77 15.22
C LEU A 134 -5.23 11.23 15.64
N SER A 135 -5.15 9.97 16.02
CA SER A 135 -3.89 9.30 16.35
C SER A 135 -2.95 9.26 15.13
N PHE A 136 -3.48 8.98 13.95
CA PHE A 136 -2.72 8.98 12.69
C PHE A 136 -2.20 10.39 12.35
N ILE A 137 -3.05 11.42 12.40
CA ILE A 137 -2.62 12.82 12.14
C ILE A 137 -1.54 13.24 13.12
N TRP A 138 -1.72 12.95 14.42
CA TRP A 138 -0.73 13.29 15.44
C TRP A 138 0.60 12.59 15.23
N ALA A 139 0.57 11.28 14.93
CA ALA A 139 1.76 10.50 14.64
C ALA A 139 2.48 11.03 13.38
N THR A 140 1.73 11.42 12.34
CA THR A 140 2.28 12.03 11.12
C THR A 140 2.98 13.34 11.42
N LEU A 141 2.33 14.24 12.14
CA LEU A 141 2.94 15.53 12.51
C LEU A 141 4.21 15.35 13.34
N LEU A 142 4.16 14.50 14.38
CA LEU A 142 5.34 14.21 15.19
C LEU A 142 6.47 13.60 14.36
N SER A 143 6.13 12.67 13.45
CA SER A 143 7.12 12.04 12.60
C SER A 143 7.78 13.04 11.67
N ILE A 144 7.05 13.99 11.08
CA ILE A 144 7.61 15.04 10.24
C ILE A 144 8.67 15.88 11.01
N PHE A 145 8.44 16.17 12.29
CA PHE A 145 9.40 16.96 13.09
C PHE A 145 10.64 16.18 13.52
N VAL A 146 10.51 14.87 13.74
CA VAL A 146 11.59 14.04 14.29
C VAL A 146 12.35 13.27 13.20
N TYR A 147 11.71 13.07 12.04
CA TYR A 147 12.29 12.28 10.96
C TYR A 147 13.50 13.00 10.32
N GLY A 148 14.62 12.30 10.30
CA GLY A 148 15.78 12.68 9.51
C GLY A 148 15.70 12.09 8.10
N LYS A 149 15.84 12.94 7.09
CA LYS A 149 15.89 12.49 5.68
C LYS A 149 16.89 11.35 5.50
N LYS A 150 16.58 10.39 4.64
CA LYS A 150 17.39 9.19 4.42
C LYS A 150 18.05 9.22 3.05
N ARG A 151 19.25 8.67 2.97
CA ARG A 151 19.92 8.41 1.69
C ARG A 151 19.57 6.98 1.24
N ILE A 152 19.04 6.87 0.05
CA ILE A 152 18.60 5.61 -0.57
C ILE A 152 19.35 5.43 -1.87
N HIS A 153 19.93 4.26 -2.07
CA HIS A 153 20.34 3.80 -3.39
C HIS A 153 19.11 3.19 -4.06
N LEU A 154 18.59 3.87 -5.09
CA LEU A 154 17.34 3.53 -5.77
C LEU A 154 17.62 3.08 -7.19
N ARG A 155 17.13 1.87 -7.54
CA ARG A 155 17.12 1.34 -8.90
C ARG A 155 15.68 1.10 -9.33
N VAL A 156 15.33 1.57 -10.52
CA VAL A 156 13.98 1.44 -11.10
C VAL A 156 14.13 0.87 -12.51
N ASP A 157 13.70 -0.34 -12.71
CA ASP A 157 13.96 -1.16 -13.90
C ASP A 157 15.46 -1.16 -14.25
N ASP A 158 15.81 -1.12 -15.54
CA ASP A 158 17.20 -1.03 -16.00
C ASP A 158 17.60 0.42 -16.36
N ASP A 159 16.67 1.37 -16.29
CA ASP A 159 16.81 2.72 -16.84
C ASP A 159 17.20 3.79 -15.82
N PHE A 160 16.98 3.54 -14.53
CA PHE A 160 17.23 4.52 -13.49
C PHE A 160 17.97 3.90 -12.30
N GLU A 161 19.15 4.47 -11.99
CA GLU A 161 19.93 4.10 -10.81
C GLU A 161 20.60 5.35 -10.24
N LYS A 162 20.25 5.72 -8.99
CA LYS A 162 20.78 6.90 -8.29
C LYS A 162 20.72 6.79 -6.78
N ASP A 163 21.67 7.47 -6.14
CA ASP A 163 21.55 7.85 -4.72
C ASP A 163 20.65 9.09 -4.60
N VAL A 164 19.61 8.97 -3.81
CA VAL A 164 18.63 10.03 -3.56
C VAL A 164 18.48 10.29 -2.07
N ILE A 165 18.33 11.58 -1.70
CA ILE A 165 17.94 11.96 -0.34
C ILE A 165 16.44 12.17 -0.33
N ILE A 166 15.73 11.49 0.56
CA ILE A 166 14.28 11.42 0.55
C ILE A 166 13.64 11.76 1.90
N TRP A 167 12.42 12.26 1.82
CA TRP A 167 11.42 12.14 2.85
C TRP A 167 10.69 10.81 2.77
N ASN A 168 10.21 10.46 1.57
CA ASN A 168 9.48 9.23 1.34
C ASN A 168 9.56 8.80 -0.13
N ILE A 169 9.54 7.50 -0.38
CA ILE A 169 9.29 6.93 -1.71
C ILE A 169 8.03 6.08 -1.61
N ALA A 170 7.06 6.33 -2.49
CA ALA A 170 5.87 5.50 -2.66
C ALA A 170 5.96 4.72 -3.96
N VAL A 171 5.79 3.40 -3.88
CA VAL A 171 5.64 2.50 -5.03
C VAL A 171 4.19 2.08 -5.08
N ALA A 172 3.46 2.63 -6.03
CA ALA A 172 2.02 2.66 -6.03
C ALA A 172 1.42 1.84 -7.17
N ASN A 173 0.50 0.94 -6.82
CA ASN A 173 -0.47 0.32 -7.69
C ASN A 173 -1.79 1.11 -7.68
N GLY A 174 -2.22 1.60 -6.51
CA GLY A 174 -3.34 2.53 -6.36
C GLY A 174 -2.90 3.98 -6.20
N ARG A 175 -3.87 4.89 -6.11
CA ARG A 175 -3.62 6.35 -6.12
C ARG A 175 -3.50 6.97 -4.73
N TYR A 176 -4.23 6.42 -3.75
CA TYR A 176 -4.47 7.04 -2.47
C TYR A 176 -3.94 6.20 -1.32
N HIS A 177 -3.40 6.88 -0.31
CA HIS A 177 -2.81 6.26 0.88
C HIS A 177 -2.88 7.24 2.06
N GLY A 178 -2.79 6.74 3.28
CA GLY A 178 -2.67 7.58 4.48
C GLY A 178 -3.89 8.48 4.74
N GLY A 179 -5.12 7.99 4.51
CA GLY A 179 -6.34 8.72 4.76
C GLY A 179 -6.72 9.71 3.65
N GLY A 180 -6.41 9.39 2.40
CA GLY A 180 -6.83 10.15 1.23
C GLY A 180 -5.77 11.02 0.58
N MET A 181 -4.50 10.87 0.95
CA MET A 181 -3.40 11.52 0.23
C MET A 181 -3.26 10.88 -1.17
N CYS A 182 -3.38 11.68 -2.23
CA CYS A 182 -3.22 11.26 -3.62
C CYS A 182 -1.73 11.33 -4.00
N VAL A 183 -0.96 10.31 -3.63
CA VAL A 183 0.49 10.26 -3.82
C VAL A 183 0.90 9.78 -5.21
N ALA A 184 -0.01 9.10 -5.93
CA ALA A 184 0.21 8.62 -7.29
C ALA A 184 -1.02 8.88 -8.17
N PRO A 185 -1.28 10.14 -8.58
CA PRO A 185 -2.53 10.53 -9.24
C PRO A 185 -2.79 9.81 -10.57
N ASP A 186 -1.74 9.34 -11.25
CA ASP A 186 -1.88 8.66 -12.53
C ASP A 186 -1.90 7.13 -12.42
N ALA A 187 -1.77 6.56 -11.22
CA ALA A 187 -1.72 5.12 -11.04
C ALA A 187 -3.00 4.42 -11.53
N LEU A 188 -2.81 3.32 -12.22
CA LEU A 188 -3.84 2.41 -12.70
C LEU A 188 -3.56 1.02 -12.12
N VAL A 189 -4.58 0.33 -11.64
CA VAL A 189 -4.42 -0.96 -10.95
C VAL A 189 -4.32 -2.16 -11.89
N ASP A 190 -4.32 -1.94 -13.21
CA ASP A 190 -4.44 -2.97 -14.24
C ASP A 190 -3.64 -2.68 -15.52
N ASP A 191 -2.61 -1.83 -15.44
CA ASP A 191 -1.75 -1.49 -16.58
C ASP A 191 -0.39 -2.22 -16.58
N GLY A 192 -0.14 -3.06 -15.57
CA GLY A 192 1.10 -3.81 -15.41
C GLY A 192 2.29 -2.96 -14.98
N LEU A 193 2.06 -1.78 -14.39
CA LEU A 193 3.09 -0.85 -13.97
C LEU A 193 2.84 -0.32 -12.55
N PHE A 194 3.91 -0.06 -11.82
CA PHE A 194 3.90 0.81 -10.66
C PHE A 194 4.07 2.28 -11.05
N HIS A 195 3.46 3.16 -10.29
CA HIS A 195 3.79 4.58 -10.27
C HIS A 195 4.66 4.88 -9.04
N VAL A 196 5.94 5.17 -9.27
CA VAL A 196 6.91 5.46 -8.22
C VAL A 196 6.96 6.97 -8.02
N THR A 197 6.62 7.43 -6.82
CA THR A 197 6.71 8.85 -6.44
C THR A 197 7.81 9.04 -5.43
N VAL A 198 8.82 9.79 -5.80
CA VAL A 198 9.97 10.14 -4.95
C VAL A 198 9.77 11.55 -4.40
N ILE A 199 9.59 11.65 -3.08
CA ILE A 199 9.53 12.92 -2.35
C ILE A 199 10.93 13.19 -1.81
N GLY A 200 11.65 14.08 -2.48
CA GLY A 200 13.06 14.35 -2.25
C GLY A 200 13.34 15.30 -1.08
N ASP A 201 14.42 16.05 -1.21
CA ASP A 201 15.00 16.88 -0.15
C ASP A 201 14.23 18.20 0.05
N LEU A 202 13.09 18.13 0.77
CA LEU A 202 12.31 19.29 1.20
C LEU A 202 12.78 19.79 2.57
N THR A 203 12.71 21.09 2.81
CA THR A 203 12.80 21.68 4.15
C THR A 203 11.48 21.52 4.90
N LEU A 204 11.48 21.58 6.24
CA LEU A 204 10.26 21.50 7.04
C LEU A 204 9.18 22.51 6.61
N PRO A 205 9.48 23.81 6.40
CA PRO A 205 8.48 24.75 5.89
C PRO A 205 7.89 24.35 4.54
N GLU A 206 8.70 23.81 3.62
CA GLU A 206 8.23 23.33 2.32
C GLU A 206 7.32 22.13 2.45
N VAL A 207 7.60 21.20 3.38
CA VAL A 207 6.71 20.06 3.67
C VAL A 207 5.34 20.60 4.08
N PHE A 208 5.25 21.49 5.05
CA PHE A 208 3.97 22.06 5.51
C PHE A 208 3.25 22.86 4.43
N TRP A 209 3.97 23.66 3.65
CA TRP A 209 3.39 24.43 2.55
C TRP A 209 2.81 23.54 1.45
N ASN A 210 3.40 22.39 1.23
CA ASN A 210 3.00 21.45 0.18
C ASN A 210 2.00 20.38 0.64
N LEU A 211 1.71 20.23 1.94
CA LEU A 211 0.73 19.26 2.44
C LEU A 211 -0.62 19.27 1.71
N PRO A 212 -1.24 20.43 1.40
CA PRO A 212 -2.50 20.44 0.64
C PRO A 212 -2.38 19.81 -0.75
N LYS A 213 -1.19 19.84 -1.36
CA LYS A 213 -0.97 19.25 -2.70
C LYS A 213 -1.04 17.73 -2.69
N LEU A 214 -0.76 17.09 -1.54
CA LEU A 214 -0.92 15.65 -1.34
C LEU A 214 -2.40 15.22 -1.40
N TYR A 215 -3.31 16.07 -0.92
CA TYR A 215 -4.74 15.74 -0.88
C TYR A 215 -5.51 16.14 -2.14
N ASN A 216 -4.99 17.08 -2.92
CA ASN A 216 -5.66 17.58 -4.15
C ASN A 216 -5.05 17.02 -5.45
N GLY A 217 -4.18 16.01 -5.37
CA GLY A 217 -3.56 15.34 -6.51
C GLY A 217 -2.51 16.19 -7.26
N LYS A 218 -2.06 17.31 -6.67
CA LYS A 218 -1.06 18.21 -7.28
C LYS A 218 0.37 17.93 -6.83
N ILE A 219 0.65 16.74 -6.32
CA ILE A 219 1.97 16.35 -5.80
C ILE A 219 3.09 16.58 -6.84
N LYS A 220 2.83 16.33 -8.11
CA LYS A 220 3.79 16.54 -9.22
C LYS A 220 4.19 18.00 -9.44
N THR A 221 3.49 18.95 -8.84
CA THR A 221 3.84 20.39 -8.93
C THR A 221 4.85 20.82 -7.87
N ILE A 222 5.31 19.90 -7.03
CA ILE A 222 6.35 20.14 -6.04
C ILE A 222 7.70 19.92 -6.72
N GLN A 223 8.58 20.91 -6.65
CA GLN A 223 9.86 20.90 -7.38
C GLN A 223 10.77 19.72 -6.98
N GLN A 224 10.73 19.29 -5.72
CA GLN A 224 11.54 18.18 -5.19
C GLN A 224 10.88 16.83 -5.35
N VAL A 225 9.73 16.75 -6.04
CA VAL A 225 9.04 15.50 -6.34
C VAL A 225 9.23 15.15 -7.80
N PHE A 226 9.59 13.92 -8.05
CA PHE A 226 9.57 13.34 -9.39
C PHE A 226 8.87 11.98 -9.37
N THR A 227 8.37 11.57 -10.52
CA THR A 227 7.63 10.31 -10.69
C THR A 227 8.23 9.49 -11.82
N LEU A 228 8.22 8.17 -11.64
CA LEU A 228 8.65 7.18 -12.62
C LEU A 228 7.55 6.12 -12.74
N THR A 229 7.51 5.39 -13.86
CA THR A 229 6.78 4.13 -13.98
C THR A 229 7.77 2.97 -13.91
N ALA A 230 7.36 1.83 -13.37
CA ALA A 230 8.26 0.71 -13.14
C ALA A 230 7.54 -0.64 -13.14
N LYS A 231 8.26 -1.68 -13.52
CA LYS A 231 7.90 -3.07 -13.24
C LYS A 231 8.64 -3.62 -12.04
N ARG A 232 9.82 -3.08 -11.77
CA ARG A 232 10.70 -3.49 -10.68
C ARG A 232 11.35 -2.30 -10.01
N VAL A 233 11.35 -2.31 -8.67
CA VAL A 233 12.02 -1.30 -7.85
C VAL A 233 12.91 -2.01 -6.84
N ILE A 234 14.17 -1.57 -6.73
CA ILE A 234 15.12 -2.04 -5.73
C ILE A 234 15.56 -0.82 -4.92
N ALA A 235 15.53 -0.94 -3.60
CA ALA A 235 15.98 0.13 -2.71
C ALA A 235 16.84 -0.43 -1.58
N GLU A 236 17.96 0.22 -1.36
CA GLU A 236 18.93 -0.12 -0.33
C GLU A 236 19.38 1.14 0.43
N SER A 237 19.79 0.96 1.67
CA SER A 237 20.33 2.04 2.50
C SER A 237 21.27 1.49 3.57
N GLU A 238 22.32 2.24 3.89
CA GLU A 238 23.16 2.00 5.08
C GLU A 238 22.45 2.38 6.39
N GLN A 239 21.40 3.20 6.28
CA GLN A 239 20.56 3.64 7.40
C GLN A 239 19.38 2.69 7.58
N THR A 240 18.84 2.61 8.80
CA THR A 240 17.56 1.95 9.01
C THR A 240 16.45 2.79 8.38
N VAL A 241 15.74 2.19 7.42
CA VAL A 241 14.60 2.79 6.72
C VAL A 241 13.44 1.82 6.81
N LEU A 242 12.38 2.24 7.47
CA LEU A 242 11.19 1.43 7.70
C LEU A 242 10.30 1.41 6.48
N LEU A 243 9.61 0.28 6.29
CA LEU A 243 8.61 0.06 5.24
C LEU A 243 7.21 0.33 5.79
N ASP A 244 6.35 0.80 4.92
CA ASP A 244 4.91 0.78 5.03
C ASP A 244 4.34 -0.05 3.87
N VAL A 245 3.48 -0.99 4.14
CA VAL A 245 2.83 -1.86 3.16
C VAL A 245 1.33 -1.88 3.42
N ASP A 246 0.56 -1.16 2.60
CA ASP A 246 -0.88 -0.99 2.76
C ASP A 246 -1.30 -0.55 4.19
N GLY A 247 -0.49 0.31 4.83
CA GLY A 247 -0.74 0.83 6.19
C GLY A 247 -0.22 -0.04 7.32
N GLU A 248 0.65 -1.01 7.04
CA GLU A 248 1.31 -1.83 8.06
C GLU A 248 2.84 -1.73 7.92
N GLN A 249 3.52 -1.77 9.06
CA GLN A 249 4.99 -1.72 9.12
C GLN A 249 5.56 -3.13 9.34
N PRO A 250 5.90 -3.89 8.26
CA PRO A 250 6.34 -5.28 8.37
C PRO A 250 7.85 -5.44 8.58
N GLY A 251 8.64 -4.42 8.33
CA GLY A 251 10.10 -4.51 8.37
C GLY A 251 10.80 -3.29 7.76
N ARG A 252 11.95 -3.52 7.13
CA ARG A 252 12.86 -2.46 6.66
C ARG A 252 13.58 -2.81 5.37
N LEU A 253 14.27 -1.82 4.78
CA LEU A 253 15.21 -2.04 3.67
C LEU A 253 16.35 -3.02 4.05
N PRO A 254 16.98 -3.71 3.08
CA PRO A 254 16.76 -3.58 1.64
C PRO A 254 15.44 -4.21 1.17
N VAL A 255 14.95 -3.74 0.01
CA VAL A 255 13.71 -4.21 -0.58
C VAL A 255 13.83 -4.44 -2.08
N VAL A 256 13.18 -5.48 -2.58
CA VAL A 256 12.92 -5.72 -4.00
C VAL A 256 11.42 -5.78 -4.19
N ILE A 257 10.89 -4.98 -5.10
CA ILE A 257 9.46 -4.88 -5.38
C ILE A 257 9.24 -5.20 -6.86
N ASP A 258 8.43 -6.21 -7.13
CA ASP A 258 8.07 -6.63 -8.49
C ASP A 258 6.56 -6.49 -8.70
N ILE A 259 6.12 -6.01 -9.88
CA ILE A 259 4.72 -6.07 -10.27
C ILE A 259 4.34 -7.52 -10.63
N VAL A 260 3.16 -7.93 -10.22
CA VAL A 260 2.54 -9.21 -10.62
C VAL A 260 1.27 -8.86 -11.41
N PRO A 261 1.37 -8.76 -12.74
CA PRO A 261 0.26 -8.31 -13.57
C PRO A 261 -0.91 -9.28 -13.53
N GLY A 262 -2.13 -8.75 -13.47
CA GLY A 262 -3.35 -9.53 -13.56
C GLY A 262 -3.52 -10.59 -12.46
N ALA A 263 -2.93 -10.38 -11.29
CA ALA A 263 -2.82 -11.39 -10.25
C ALA A 263 -4.13 -11.66 -9.49
N LEU A 264 -5.05 -10.71 -9.45
CA LEU A 264 -6.26 -10.80 -8.63
C LEU A 264 -7.51 -10.38 -9.40
N LYS A 265 -8.56 -11.19 -9.33
CA LYS A 265 -9.89 -10.86 -9.87
C LYS A 265 -10.77 -10.29 -8.76
N MET A 266 -11.14 -9.04 -8.90
CA MET A 266 -11.94 -8.30 -7.91
C MET A 266 -13.31 -7.94 -8.46
N ILE A 267 -14.34 -8.03 -7.63
CA ILE A 267 -15.71 -7.63 -8.00
C ILE A 267 -15.83 -6.13 -7.74
N THR A 268 -16.13 -5.36 -8.78
CA THR A 268 -16.23 -3.89 -8.75
C THR A 268 -17.52 -3.41 -9.40
N HIS A 269 -17.83 -2.11 -9.28
CA HIS A 269 -18.83 -1.48 -10.15
C HIS A 269 -18.36 -1.50 -11.62
N SER A 270 -19.30 -1.33 -12.53
CA SER A 270 -19.04 -1.10 -13.96
C SER A 270 -18.36 0.26 -14.18
#